data_e9fd6a24cc931c664ec50e3a7fd75658
#
_entry.id   e9fd6a24cc931c664ec50e3a7fd75658
#
_cell.length_a   1.000
_cell.length_b   1.000
_cell.length_c   1.000
_cell.angle_alpha   90.00
_cell.angle_beta   90.00
_cell.angle_gamma   90.00
#
_symmetry.space_group_name_H-M   'P 1'
#
loop_
_entity.id
_entity.type
_entity.pdbx_description
1 polymer ?
#
loop_
_entity_poly.entity_id
_entity_poly.type
_entity_poly.pdbx_seq_one_letter_code
_entity_poly.pdbx_strand_id
1 'polypeptide(L)'
;MDDDLKRKVRARLKRVEGQITALQRMVDDDDGCVDLLVQISAARGALGAVGKVVLGNHIETCVSDAFAHGSDAERKQQVKELMDVFGRYSGLGRSLPQGSN
;
A
#
# COMPACT_ATOMS: atom_id res chain seq x y z
N MET A 1 13.19 8.43 -4.16
CA MET A 1 13.31 7.03 -4.61
C MET A 1 14.37 6.95 -5.69
N ASP A 2 15.25 5.98 -5.60
CA ASP A 2 16.22 5.77 -6.66
C ASP A 2 15.55 5.10 -7.88
N ASP A 3 16.32 4.99 -8.96
CA ASP A 3 15.74 4.48 -10.22
C ASP A 3 15.34 3.02 -10.15
N ASP A 4 16.08 2.20 -9.40
CA ASP A 4 15.72 0.79 -9.25
C ASP A 4 14.40 0.64 -8.49
N LEU A 5 14.23 1.40 -7.44
CA LEU A 5 13.00 1.36 -6.67
C LEU A 5 11.82 1.89 -7.48
N LYS A 6 12.02 2.97 -8.22
CA LYS A 6 10.97 3.50 -9.10
C LYS A 6 10.51 2.44 -10.09
N ARG A 7 11.46 1.72 -10.67
CA ARG A 7 11.15 0.69 -11.64
C ARG A 7 10.34 -0.44 -11.01
N LYS A 8 10.76 -0.86 -9.80
CA LYS A 8 10.05 -1.90 -9.07
C LYS A 8 8.64 -1.48 -8.71
N VAL A 9 8.48 -0.28 -8.19
CA VAL A 9 7.16 0.24 -7.81
C VAL A 9 6.27 0.36 -9.05
N ARG A 10 6.81 0.88 -10.13
CA ARG A 10 6.06 1.05 -11.36
C ARG A 10 5.59 -0.29 -11.92
N ALA A 11 6.44 -1.31 -11.87
CA ALA A 11 6.07 -2.64 -12.36
C ALA A 11 4.92 -3.23 -11.53
N ARG A 12 4.96 -3.05 -10.21
CA ARG A 12 3.90 -3.52 -9.33
C ARG A 12 2.60 -2.77 -9.57
N LEU A 13 2.68 -1.46 -9.78
CA LEU A 13 1.50 -0.65 -10.08
C LEU A 13 0.88 -1.05 -11.42
N LYS A 14 1.71 -1.38 -12.39
CA LYS A 14 1.22 -1.82 -13.69
C LYS A 14 0.45 -3.13 -13.56
N ARG A 15 0.88 -4.01 -12.67
CA ARG A 15 0.16 -5.25 -12.40
C ARG A 15 -1.21 -4.95 -11.79
N VAL A 16 -1.27 -4.00 -10.82
CA VAL A 16 -2.54 -3.59 -10.22
C VAL A 16 -3.47 -3.00 -11.27
N GLU A 17 -2.92 -2.19 -12.17
CA GLU A 17 -3.67 -1.62 -13.26
C GLU A 17 -4.32 -2.71 -14.12
N GLY A 18 -3.57 -3.77 -14.42
CA GLY A 18 -4.12 -4.91 -15.15
C GLY A 18 -5.22 -5.62 -14.39
N GLN A 19 -5.09 -5.72 -13.07
CA GLN A 19 -6.11 -6.33 -12.24
C GLN A 19 -7.40 -5.49 -12.23
N ILE A 20 -7.26 -4.17 -12.22
CA ILE A 20 -8.42 -3.28 -12.29
C ILE A 20 -9.14 -3.43 -13.63
N THR A 21 -8.37 -3.50 -14.71
CA THR A 21 -8.93 -3.71 -16.03
C THR A 21 -9.71 -5.03 -16.11
N ALA A 22 -9.13 -6.08 -15.51
CA ALA A 22 -9.80 -7.38 -15.48
C ALA A 22 -11.11 -7.33 -14.68
N LEU A 23 -11.13 -6.57 -13.58
CA LEU A 23 -12.36 -6.39 -12.81
C LEU A 23 -13.45 -5.71 -13.62
N GLN A 24 -13.09 -4.71 -14.41
CA GLN A 24 -14.07 -4.03 -15.27
C GLN A 24 -14.68 -5.00 -16.26
N ARG A 25 -13.85 -5.88 -16.82
CA ARG A 25 -14.33 -6.88 -17.77
C ARG A 25 -15.27 -7.87 -17.08
N MET A 26 -14.94 -8.27 -15.84
CA MET A 26 -15.79 -9.17 -15.08
C MET A 26 -17.16 -8.58 -14.82
N VAL A 27 -17.21 -7.27 -14.54
CA VAL A 27 -18.47 -6.57 -14.35
C VAL A 27 -19.28 -6.59 -15.66
N ASP A 28 -18.63 -6.32 -16.78
CA ASP A 28 -19.30 -6.31 -18.08
C ASP A 28 -19.82 -7.69 -18.46
N ASP A 29 -19.12 -8.73 -18.02
CA ASP A 29 -19.51 -10.11 -18.31
C ASP A 29 -20.50 -10.70 -17.31
N ASP A 30 -20.94 -9.89 -16.35
CA ASP A 30 -21.87 -10.31 -15.30
C ASP A 30 -21.33 -11.50 -14.48
N ASP A 31 -20.03 -11.52 -14.21
CA ASP A 31 -19.46 -12.55 -13.39
C ASP A 31 -20.04 -12.49 -11.97
N GLY A 32 -20.01 -13.60 -11.27
CA GLY A 32 -20.63 -13.69 -9.96
C GLY A 32 -20.01 -12.76 -8.92
N CYS A 33 -20.83 -12.34 -7.97
CA CYS A 33 -20.39 -11.42 -6.93
C CYS A 33 -19.21 -11.96 -6.11
N VAL A 34 -19.22 -13.25 -5.82
CA VAL A 34 -18.14 -13.84 -5.02
C VAL A 34 -16.82 -13.77 -5.80
N ASP A 35 -16.86 -14.07 -7.09
CA ASP A 35 -15.66 -13.99 -7.92
C ASP A 35 -15.13 -12.57 -7.98
N LEU A 36 -16.02 -11.57 -8.11
CA LEU A 36 -15.62 -10.18 -8.10
C LEU A 36 -14.96 -9.81 -6.77
N LEU A 37 -15.56 -10.21 -5.66
CA LEU A 37 -15.03 -9.89 -4.35
C LEU A 37 -13.65 -10.50 -4.11
N VAL A 38 -13.44 -11.72 -4.60
CA VAL A 38 -12.14 -12.37 -4.49
C VAL A 38 -11.09 -11.58 -5.27
N GLN A 39 -11.43 -11.16 -6.48
CA GLN A 39 -10.49 -10.39 -7.29
C GLN A 39 -10.24 -9.00 -6.74
N ILE A 40 -11.26 -8.37 -6.16
CA ILE A 40 -11.09 -7.07 -5.50
C ILE A 40 -10.13 -7.21 -4.33
N SER A 41 -10.28 -8.27 -3.54
CA SER A 41 -9.39 -8.52 -2.41
C SER A 41 -7.95 -8.70 -2.88
N ALA A 42 -7.75 -9.41 -3.98
CA ALA A 42 -6.42 -9.61 -4.54
C ALA A 42 -5.80 -8.28 -4.99
N ALA A 43 -6.58 -7.43 -5.65
CA ALA A 43 -6.10 -6.13 -6.10
C ALA A 43 -5.74 -5.23 -4.91
N ARG A 44 -6.57 -5.26 -3.87
CA ARG A 44 -6.27 -4.50 -2.64
C ARG A 44 -4.96 -4.95 -2.03
N GLY A 45 -4.75 -6.26 -1.93
CA GLY A 45 -3.52 -6.80 -1.38
C GLY A 45 -2.30 -6.40 -2.20
N ALA A 46 -2.42 -6.43 -3.52
CA ALA A 46 -1.34 -6.04 -4.40
C ALA A 46 -0.99 -4.57 -4.25
N LEU A 47 -2.01 -3.71 -4.15
CA LEU A 47 -1.78 -2.28 -3.94
C LEU A 47 -1.19 -2.02 -2.56
N GLY A 48 -1.66 -2.73 -1.55
CA GLY A 48 -1.10 -2.63 -0.20
C GLY A 48 0.38 -3.00 -0.16
N ALA A 49 0.76 -4.01 -0.94
CA ALA A 49 2.16 -4.42 -1.04
C ALA A 49 3.03 -3.31 -1.64
N VAL A 50 2.50 -2.57 -2.61
CA VAL A 50 3.20 -1.41 -3.16
C VAL A 50 3.43 -0.37 -2.06
N GLY A 51 2.40 -0.11 -1.28
CA GLY A 51 2.49 0.83 -0.17
C GLY A 51 3.57 0.43 0.83
N LYS A 52 3.68 -0.86 1.13
CA LYS A 52 4.71 -1.35 2.06
C LYS A 52 6.12 -1.14 1.52
N VAL A 53 6.31 -1.33 0.22
CA VAL A 53 7.61 -1.09 -0.40
C VAL A 53 7.99 0.39 -0.30
N VAL A 54 7.05 1.27 -0.58
CA VAL A 54 7.28 2.71 -0.50
C VAL A 54 7.54 3.13 0.95
N LEU A 55 6.77 2.58 1.89
CA LEU A 55 6.95 2.87 3.30
C LEU A 55 8.32 2.42 3.79
N GLY A 56 8.76 1.23 3.36
CA GLY A 56 10.10 0.75 3.71
C GLY A 56 11.19 1.70 3.24
N ASN A 57 11.07 2.21 2.02
CA ASN A 57 12.02 3.19 1.51
C ASN A 57 11.99 4.48 2.34
N HIS A 58 10.80 4.93 2.72
CA HIS A 58 10.66 6.14 3.53
C HIS A 58 11.38 5.98 4.88
N ILE A 59 11.22 4.81 5.51
CA ILE A 59 11.91 4.52 6.77
C ILE A 59 13.41 4.54 6.58
N GLU A 60 13.91 3.90 5.52
CA GLU A 60 15.34 3.82 5.28
C GLU A 60 15.97 5.17 4.94
N THR A 61 15.26 6.05 4.28
CA THR A 61 15.84 7.30 3.85
C THR A 61 15.48 8.46 4.79
N CYS A 62 14.22 8.74 4.95
CA CYS A 62 13.78 9.93 5.68
C CYS A 62 13.80 9.76 7.18
N VAL A 63 13.31 8.63 7.68
CA VAL A 63 13.23 8.40 9.11
C VAL A 63 14.64 8.18 9.70
N SER A 64 15.43 7.35 9.04
CA SER A 64 16.80 7.09 9.49
C SER A 64 17.63 8.36 9.50
N ASP A 65 17.47 9.22 8.48
CA ASP A 65 18.19 10.47 8.43
C ASP A 65 17.80 11.40 9.58
N ALA A 66 16.52 11.51 9.88
CA ALA A 66 16.05 12.33 10.97
C ALA A 66 16.59 11.84 12.32
N PHE A 67 16.66 10.52 12.50
CA PHE A 67 17.19 9.97 13.75
C PHE A 67 18.70 10.09 13.86
N ALA A 68 19.43 10.06 12.76
CA ALA A 68 20.87 10.19 12.79
C ALA A 68 21.33 11.64 12.87
N HIS A 69 20.63 12.54 12.21
CA HIS A 69 21.11 13.92 12.03
C HIS A 69 20.09 14.99 12.39
N GLY A 70 18.88 14.64 12.66
CA GLY A 70 17.83 15.62 12.91
C GLY A 70 17.73 16.04 14.36
N SER A 71 16.94 17.07 14.61
CA SER A 71 16.63 17.55 15.96
C SER A 71 15.59 16.66 16.62
N ASP A 72 15.36 16.89 17.91
CA ASP A 72 14.30 16.17 18.63
C ASP A 72 12.93 16.43 18.01
N ALA A 73 12.69 17.66 17.59
CA ALA A 73 11.42 18.00 16.95
C ALA A 73 11.24 17.25 15.64
N GLU A 74 12.30 17.12 14.86
CA GLU A 74 12.26 16.38 13.60
C GLU A 74 12.02 14.90 13.83
N ARG A 75 12.66 14.33 14.86
CA ARG A 75 12.46 12.93 15.20
C ARG A 75 11.02 12.66 15.60
N LYS A 76 10.46 13.52 16.44
CA LYS A 76 9.06 13.38 16.87
C LYS A 76 8.10 13.49 15.70
N GLN A 77 8.38 14.40 14.77
CA GLN A 77 7.55 14.58 13.60
C GLN A 77 7.57 13.32 12.71
N GLN A 78 8.76 12.74 12.52
CA GLN A 78 8.88 11.53 11.71
C GLN A 78 8.16 10.35 12.35
N VAL A 79 8.25 10.21 13.67
CA VAL A 79 7.54 9.15 14.37
C VAL A 79 6.03 9.31 14.21
N LYS A 80 5.53 10.54 14.36
CA LYS A 80 4.10 10.80 14.22
C LYS A 80 3.61 10.46 12.83
N GLU A 81 4.33 10.91 11.80
CA GLU A 81 3.96 10.62 10.42
C GLU A 81 3.98 9.12 10.14
N LEU A 82 4.99 8.43 10.66
CA LEU A 82 5.12 7.01 10.46
C LEU A 82 3.95 6.26 11.12
N MET A 83 3.58 6.65 12.32
CA MET A 83 2.47 6.01 13.02
C MET A 83 1.15 6.22 12.29
N ASP A 84 0.92 7.42 11.75
CA ASP A 84 -0.27 7.72 10.99
C ASP A 84 -0.37 6.87 9.73
N VAL A 85 0.73 6.79 8.99
CA VAL A 85 0.78 6.00 7.76
C VAL A 85 0.65 4.51 8.06
N PHE A 86 1.36 4.04 9.07
CA PHE A 86 1.33 2.64 9.45
C PHE A 86 -0.09 2.21 9.84
N GLY A 87 -0.80 3.07 10.55
CA GLY A 87 -2.18 2.80 10.92
C GLY A 87 -3.07 2.58 9.71
N ARG A 88 -2.88 3.37 8.66
CA ARG A 88 -3.65 3.21 7.44
C ARG A 88 -3.39 1.89 6.74
N TYR A 89 -2.12 1.48 6.65
CA TYR A 89 -1.79 0.24 5.97
C TYR A 89 -2.13 -0.98 6.80
N SER A 90 -2.08 -0.89 8.11
CA SER A 90 -2.55 -1.96 8.97
C SER A 90 -4.05 -2.16 8.79
N GLY A 91 -4.79 -1.07 8.67
CA GLY A 91 -6.22 -1.12 8.44
C GLY A 91 -6.56 -1.81 7.13
N LEU A 92 -5.75 -1.60 6.09
CA LEU A 92 -6.00 -2.28 4.84
C LEU A 92 -5.91 -3.78 4.99
N GLY A 93 -4.98 -4.24 5.80
CA GLY A 93 -4.79 -5.68 5.96
C GLY A 93 -5.86 -6.37 6.75
N ARG A 94 -6.71 -5.62 7.54
CA ARG A 94 -7.66 -6.32 8.32
C ARG A 94 -8.97 -5.77 8.12
N SER A 95 -9.26 -5.43 7.04
CA SER A 95 -10.47 -4.90 6.84
C SER A 95 -11.56 -5.68 7.09
N LEU A 96 -11.77 -6.59 7.12
CA LEU A 96 -12.89 -7.13 7.22
C LEU A 96 -13.37 -7.46 8.27
N PRO A 97 -13.51 -8.04 8.63
CA PRO A 97 -14.29 -8.55 9.40
C PRO A 97 -14.65 -8.05 10.42
N GLN A 98 -14.05 -7.45 10.86
CA GLN A 98 -14.37 -7.01 11.93
C GLN A 98 -15.52 -6.44 11.80
N GLY A 99 -15.53 -5.86 11.22
CA GLY A 99 -16.61 -5.23 11.31
C GLY A 99 -17.63 -5.86 11.24
N SER A 100 -17.49 -6.47 10.83
CA SER A 100 -18.45 -6.95 10.68
C SER A 100 -19.02 -7.46 11.55
N ASN A 101 -18.68 -7.53 12.19
CA ASN A 101 -19.36 -8.07 13.07
C ASN A 101 -19.97 -7.40 13.59
#